data_8b54e4786378be3f3fc981ac1f8bac21
#
_entry.id   8b54e4786378be3f3fc981ac1f8bac21
#
_cell.length_a   1.000
_cell.length_b   1.000
_cell.length_c   1.000
_cell.angle_alpha   90.00
_cell.angle_beta   90.00
_cell.angle_gamma   90.00
#
_symmetry.space_group_name_H-M   'P 1'
#
loop_
_entity.id
_entity.type
_entity.pdbx_description
1 polymer ?
#
loop_
_entity_poly.entity_id
_entity_poly.type
_entity_poly.pdbx_seq_one_letter_code
_entity_poly.pdbx_strand_id
1 'polypeptide(L)'
;TIRTNCNAIKLGTAGKTGFKNITYTDCVIEKASEDNFRKHYESDKLAWCGITLQGPSTISGIALESVNGGVLDGVTISNIQMKDVHTAIFLRLGKREGSAKMSELKNVVISDIKATCVSKVASSIVGVPGGIIDNVLIKNVEITLPGGGTINDANASIPEMIDAYPESNMFGKALPAYGFYVRHANNVKFENVKFNLTGADVRPDYVFDDVTGGEITGISAAAPT
;
A
#
# COMPACT_ATOMS: atom_id res chain seq x y z
N THR A 1 12.87 5.15 -14.92
CA THR A 1 11.81 6.04 -14.41
C THR A 1 10.45 5.56 -14.90
N ILE A 2 9.46 5.48 -13.98
CA ILE A 2 8.07 5.15 -14.26
C ILE A 2 7.25 6.42 -14.06
N ARG A 3 6.53 6.89 -15.09
CA ARG A 3 5.63 8.03 -15.02
C ARG A 3 4.20 7.59 -15.25
N THR A 4 3.37 7.65 -14.23
CA THR A 4 1.99 7.15 -14.30
C THR A 4 1.09 7.84 -13.28
N ASN A 5 -0.20 7.87 -13.56
CA ASN A 5 -1.25 8.22 -12.60
C ASN A 5 -2.04 6.98 -12.12
N CYS A 6 -1.61 5.79 -12.55
CA CYS A 6 -2.10 4.50 -12.02
C CYS A 6 -1.15 3.97 -10.93
N ASN A 7 -1.30 2.72 -10.54
CA ASN A 7 -0.30 2.04 -9.71
C ASN A 7 0.99 1.85 -10.51
N ALA A 8 2.14 2.24 -9.95
CA ALA A 8 3.40 2.23 -10.69
C ALA A 8 4.02 0.83 -10.80
N ILE A 9 4.39 0.22 -9.68
CA ILE A 9 4.83 -1.18 -9.64
C ILE A 9 3.63 -2.00 -9.17
N LYS A 10 2.96 -2.69 -10.10
CA LYS A 10 1.75 -3.47 -9.80
C LYS A 10 1.89 -4.93 -10.22
N LEU A 11 1.65 -5.85 -9.31
CA LEU A 11 1.39 -7.26 -9.55
C LEU A 11 -0.06 -7.58 -9.15
N GLY A 12 -0.87 -7.99 -10.10
CA GLY A 12 -2.32 -8.17 -9.94
C GLY A 12 -3.07 -7.26 -10.90
N THR A 13 -4.35 -7.17 -10.85
CA THR A 13 -5.38 -7.82 -10.03
C THR A 13 -5.64 -9.25 -10.56
N ALA A 14 -5.67 -9.42 -11.89
CA ALA A 14 -5.91 -10.69 -12.57
C ALA A 14 -4.64 -11.56 -12.51
N GLY A 15 -4.66 -12.60 -11.70
CA GLY A 15 -3.50 -13.46 -11.50
C GLY A 15 -3.90 -14.86 -11.00
N LYS A 16 -4.76 -15.59 -11.76
CA LYS A 16 -5.21 -16.94 -11.35
C LYS A 16 -4.06 -17.93 -11.14
N THR A 17 -2.99 -17.81 -11.92
CA THR A 17 -1.77 -18.64 -11.81
C THR A 17 -0.76 -18.05 -10.82
N GLY A 18 -0.87 -16.74 -10.53
CA GLY A 18 -0.01 -16.03 -9.61
C GLY A 18 1.27 -15.44 -10.22
N PHE A 19 2.13 -14.93 -9.36
CA PHE A 19 3.41 -14.32 -9.68
C PHE A 19 4.47 -14.89 -8.73
N LYS A 20 5.62 -15.32 -9.23
CA LYS A 20 6.69 -15.90 -8.41
C LYS A 20 8.06 -15.36 -8.80
N ASN A 21 8.91 -15.17 -7.79
CA ASN A 21 10.31 -14.80 -7.96
C ASN A 21 10.50 -13.55 -8.82
N ILE A 22 9.80 -12.47 -8.46
CA ILE A 22 9.84 -11.19 -9.17
C ILE A 22 10.76 -10.22 -8.43
N THR A 23 11.63 -9.55 -9.17
CA THR A 23 12.49 -8.50 -8.63
C THR A 23 12.29 -7.19 -9.39
N TYR A 24 12.09 -6.10 -8.64
CA TYR A 24 12.13 -4.72 -9.14
C TYR A 24 13.21 -3.97 -8.38
N THR A 25 14.07 -3.27 -9.08
CA THR A 25 15.12 -2.46 -8.46
C THR A 25 15.41 -1.18 -9.25
N ASP A 26 16.02 -0.20 -8.58
CA ASP A 26 16.57 1.01 -9.19
C ASP A 26 15.54 1.83 -9.98
N CYS A 27 14.35 2.04 -9.41
CA CYS A 27 13.27 2.78 -10.07
C CYS A 27 13.04 4.15 -9.44
N VAL A 28 12.72 5.12 -10.29
CA VAL A 28 12.14 6.41 -9.89
C VAL A 28 10.70 6.44 -10.37
N ILE A 29 9.77 6.69 -9.46
CA ILE A 29 8.34 6.77 -9.70
C ILE A 29 7.91 8.23 -9.59
N GLU A 30 7.22 8.72 -10.61
CA GLU A 30 6.71 10.09 -10.69
C GLU A 30 5.30 10.08 -11.26
N LYS A 31 4.51 11.10 -10.94
CA LYS A 31 3.23 11.31 -11.60
C LYS A 31 3.42 11.57 -13.10
N ALA A 32 2.46 11.19 -13.93
CA ALA A 32 2.43 11.60 -15.32
C ALA A 32 2.14 13.12 -15.42
N SER A 33 2.50 13.73 -16.57
CA SER A 33 2.15 15.12 -16.81
C SER A 33 0.63 15.33 -16.85
N GLU A 34 0.16 16.51 -16.46
CA GLU A 34 -1.28 16.86 -16.52
C GLU A 34 -1.87 16.69 -17.93
N ASP A 35 -1.10 17.05 -18.96
CA ASP A 35 -1.55 16.91 -20.35
C ASP A 35 -1.79 15.46 -20.75
N ASN A 36 -0.91 14.57 -20.33
CA ASN A 36 -1.10 13.13 -20.57
C ASN A 36 -2.27 12.55 -19.77
N PHE A 37 -2.50 13.02 -18.55
CA PHE A 37 -3.62 12.60 -17.74
C PHE A 37 -4.95 13.00 -18.39
N ARG A 38 -5.11 14.26 -18.79
CA ARG A 38 -6.35 14.79 -19.40
C ARG A 38 -6.69 14.14 -20.72
N LYS A 39 -5.70 13.69 -21.50
CA LYS A 39 -5.93 12.99 -22.78
C LYS A 39 -6.49 11.58 -22.63
N HIS A 40 -6.19 10.92 -21.53
CA HIS A 40 -6.48 9.49 -21.37
C HIS A 40 -7.54 9.17 -20.31
N TYR A 41 -7.80 10.09 -19.37
CA TYR A 41 -8.68 9.86 -18.24
C TYR A 41 -9.62 11.04 -18.03
N GLU A 42 -10.79 10.99 -18.65
CA GLU A 42 -11.90 11.82 -18.22
C GLU A 42 -12.34 11.34 -16.82
N SER A 43 -12.59 12.29 -15.92
CA SER A 43 -12.85 12.06 -14.49
C SER A 43 -13.92 11.00 -14.19
N ASP A 44 -14.85 10.82 -15.08
CA ASP A 44 -16.02 9.93 -14.90
C ASP A 44 -15.68 8.45 -15.16
N LYS A 45 -14.59 8.17 -15.88
CA LYS A 45 -14.19 6.79 -16.22
C LYS A 45 -13.46 6.06 -15.11
N LEU A 46 -12.98 6.76 -14.07
CA LEU A 46 -12.32 6.16 -12.91
C LEU A 46 -13.25 5.98 -11.71
N ALA A 47 -14.45 6.54 -11.76
CA ALA A 47 -15.47 6.39 -10.71
C ALA A 47 -15.87 4.93 -10.44
N TRP A 48 -15.80 4.07 -11.45
CA TRP A 48 -16.13 2.65 -11.33
C TRP A 48 -15.20 1.85 -10.39
N CYS A 49 -13.96 2.30 -10.21
CA CYS A 49 -12.99 1.65 -9.30
C CYS A 49 -12.92 2.33 -7.92
N GLY A 50 -13.81 3.27 -7.63
CA GLY A 50 -13.84 3.98 -6.35
C GLY A 50 -12.70 5.00 -6.16
N ILE A 51 -11.95 5.28 -7.22
CA ILE A 51 -10.84 6.23 -7.17
C ILE A 51 -11.38 7.63 -7.42
N THR A 52 -11.48 8.42 -6.38
CA THR A 52 -11.58 9.87 -6.49
C THR A 52 -10.16 10.42 -6.56
N LEU A 53 -9.67 10.66 -7.76
CA LEU A 53 -8.37 11.31 -7.94
C LEU A 53 -8.47 12.77 -7.47
N GLN A 54 -7.86 13.08 -6.36
CA GLN A 54 -7.61 14.45 -5.96
C GLN A 54 -6.37 14.96 -6.71
N GLY A 55 -6.55 15.23 -8.00
CA GLY A 55 -5.48 15.67 -8.88
C GLY A 55 -4.64 14.54 -9.50
N PRO A 56 -3.77 14.85 -10.44
CA PRO A 56 -2.92 13.88 -11.12
C PRO A 56 -1.79 13.43 -10.20
N SER A 57 -1.96 12.31 -9.54
CA SER A 57 -0.92 11.64 -8.74
C SER A 57 -0.92 10.14 -9.01
N THR A 58 0.23 9.50 -8.87
CA THR A 58 0.34 8.04 -8.90
C THR A 58 -0.48 7.45 -7.76
N ILE A 59 -1.38 6.49 -8.03
CA ILE A 59 -2.29 5.92 -7.01
C ILE A 59 -1.49 5.22 -5.91
N SER A 60 -0.65 4.25 -6.30
CA SER A 60 0.28 3.60 -5.38
C SER A 60 1.64 3.47 -6.02
N GLY A 61 2.69 3.72 -5.26
CA GLY A 61 4.04 3.43 -5.72
C GLY A 61 4.25 1.95 -5.94
N ILE A 62 3.86 1.14 -4.95
CA ILE A 62 3.89 -0.33 -4.99
C ILE A 62 2.48 -0.85 -4.68
N ALA A 63 1.96 -1.75 -5.53
CA ALA A 63 0.68 -2.44 -5.35
C ALA A 63 0.85 -3.93 -5.62
N LEU A 64 0.83 -4.76 -4.58
CA LEU A 64 0.90 -6.21 -4.68
C LEU A 64 -0.47 -6.80 -4.31
N GLU A 65 -1.19 -7.31 -5.30
CA GLU A 65 -2.60 -7.64 -5.16
C GLU A 65 -2.86 -9.09 -5.61
N SER A 66 -3.13 -9.96 -4.66
CA SER A 66 -3.50 -11.35 -4.90
C SER A 66 -4.95 -11.59 -4.48
N VAL A 67 -5.88 -11.53 -5.44
CA VAL A 67 -7.33 -11.56 -5.16
C VAL A 67 -8.14 -12.52 -6.05
N ASN A 68 -7.50 -13.18 -7.02
CA ASN A 68 -8.19 -14.06 -7.99
C ASN A 68 -7.81 -15.54 -7.87
N GLY A 69 -7.43 -16.01 -6.68
CA GLY A 69 -7.08 -17.40 -6.40
C GLY A 69 -5.64 -17.78 -6.77
N GLY A 70 -4.81 -16.82 -7.18
CA GLY A 70 -3.40 -17.04 -7.50
C GLY A 70 -2.48 -16.98 -6.27
N VAL A 71 -1.22 -17.27 -6.48
CA VAL A 71 -0.15 -17.22 -5.47
C VAL A 71 0.86 -16.14 -5.85
N LEU A 72 1.01 -15.12 -5.01
CA LEU A 72 2.08 -14.15 -5.11
C LEU A 72 3.16 -14.53 -4.09
N ASP A 73 4.34 -14.95 -4.56
CA ASP A 73 5.36 -15.57 -3.73
C ASP A 73 6.78 -15.19 -4.19
N GLY A 74 7.59 -14.68 -3.28
CA GLY A 74 8.97 -14.32 -3.57
C GLY A 74 9.09 -13.04 -4.39
N VAL A 75 8.61 -11.92 -3.86
CA VAL A 75 8.76 -10.60 -4.49
C VAL A 75 9.77 -9.77 -3.73
N THR A 76 10.76 -9.26 -4.43
CA THR A 76 11.77 -8.33 -3.89
C THR A 76 11.68 -6.99 -4.62
N ILE A 77 11.52 -5.91 -3.87
CA ILE A 77 11.47 -4.54 -4.41
C ILE A 77 12.48 -3.71 -3.62
N SER A 78 13.44 -3.09 -4.31
CA SER A 78 14.50 -2.34 -3.63
C SER A 78 14.98 -1.12 -4.41
N ASN A 79 15.55 -0.16 -3.68
CA ASN A 79 16.10 1.07 -4.22
C ASN A 79 15.10 1.84 -5.09
N ILE A 80 13.96 2.21 -4.49
CA ILE A 80 12.88 2.93 -5.18
C ILE A 80 12.73 4.34 -4.59
N GLN A 81 12.72 5.33 -5.46
CA GLN A 81 12.35 6.70 -5.12
C GLN A 81 10.95 6.99 -5.67
N MET A 82 10.07 7.51 -4.84
CA MET A 82 8.69 7.83 -5.20
C MET A 82 8.43 9.32 -4.94
N LYS A 83 7.96 10.04 -5.94
CA LYS A 83 7.61 11.45 -5.82
C LYS A 83 6.12 11.65 -5.95
N ASP A 84 5.52 12.21 -4.91
CA ASP A 84 4.13 12.65 -4.87
C ASP A 84 3.14 11.56 -5.25
N VAL A 85 3.36 10.34 -4.73
CA VAL A 85 2.41 9.24 -4.86
C VAL A 85 1.25 9.43 -3.88
N HIS A 86 0.09 8.87 -4.18
CA HIS A 86 -1.05 8.92 -3.25
C HIS A 86 -0.79 8.04 -2.02
N THR A 87 -0.36 6.79 -2.23
CA THR A 87 0.04 5.83 -1.20
C THR A 87 1.36 5.17 -1.60
N ALA A 88 2.30 5.01 -0.67
CA ALA A 88 3.61 4.44 -1.01
C ALA A 88 3.52 2.93 -1.27
N ILE A 89 2.94 2.15 -0.34
CA ILE A 89 2.93 0.68 -0.36
C ILE A 89 1.53 0.16 -0.06
N PHE A 90 1.02 -0.70 -0.93
CA PHE A 90 -0.27 -1.36 -0.81
C PHE A 90 -0.14 -2.84 -1.11
N LEU A 91 -0.31 -3.70 -0.09
CA LEU A 91 -0.37 -5.15 -0.21
C LEU A 91 -1.78 -5.61 0.13
N ARG A 92 -2.42 -6.33 -0.79
CA ARG A 92 -3.79 -6.82 -0.63
C ARG A 92 -3.92 -8.27 -1.01
N LEU A 93 -4.46 -9.05 -0.10
CA LEU A 93 -4.94 -10.40 -0.36
C LEU A 93 -6.46 -10.42 -0.20
N GLY A 94 -7.13 -11.15 -1.08
CA GLY A 94 -8.57 -11.26 -1.05
C GLY A 94 -9.08 -12.49 -1.82
N LYS A 95 -10.40 -12.56 -1.99
CA LYS A 95 -11.04 -13.59 -2.79
C LYS A 95 -12.20 -12.99 -3.58
N ARG A 96 -11.91 -12.53 -4.79
CA ARG A 96 -12.95 -11.98 -5.66
C ARG A 96 -13.90 -13.05 -6.14
N GLU A 97 -15.15 -12.64 -6.44
CA GLU A 97 -16.18 -13.50 -7.03
C GLU A 97 -15.66 -14.27 -8.24
N GLY A 98 -16.01 -15.55 -8.35
CA GLY A 98 -15.51 -16.46 -9.38
C GLY A 98 -14.13 -17.04 -9.11
N SER A 99 -13.48 -16.72 -8.01
CA SER A 99 -12.24 -17.37 -7.58
C SER A 99 -12.53 -18.73 -6.94
N ALA A 100 -11.97 -19.81 -7.52
CA ALA A 100 -12.19 -21.16 -7.02
C ALA A 100 -11.61 -21.39 -5.62
N LYS A 101 -10.52 -20.72 -5.28
CA LYS A 101 -9.83 -20.83 -3.99
C LYS A 101 -9.43 -19.47 -3.44
N MET A 102 -9.06 -19.42 -2.16
CA MET A 102 -8.41 -18.28 -1.55
C MET A 102 -7.07 -18.01 -2.26
N SER A 103 -6.74 -16.74 -2.43
CA SER A 103 -5.43 -16.32 -2.92
C SER A 103 -4.36 -16.51 -1.83
N GLU A 104 -3.09 -16.48 -2.23
CA GLU A 104 -1.94 -16.44 -1.32
C GLU A 104 -1.06 -15.22 -1.64
N LEU A 105 -0.48 -14.61 -0.62
CA LEU A 105 0.51 -13.55 -0.74
C LEU A 105 1.55 -13.75 0.37
N LYS A 106 2.80 -14.02 -0.03
CA LYS A 106 3.86 -14.35 0.93
C LYS A 106 5.27 -14.08 0.41
N ASN A 107 6.23 -14.05 1.33
CA ASN A 107 7.66 -13.91 1.04
C ASN A 107 7.95 -12.62 0.25
N VAL A 108 7.59 -11.49 0.82
CA VAL A 108 7.78 -10.17 0.21
C VAL A 108 8.87 -9.41 0.96
N VAL A 109 9.83 -8.87 0.23
CA VAL A 109 10.84 -7.95 0.75
C VAL A 109 10.74 -6.62 0.01
N ILE A 110 10.52 -5.54 0.77
CA ILE A 110 10.53 -4.17 0.24
C ILE A 110 11.57 -3.39 1.04
N SER A 111 12.61 -2.93 0.37
CA SER A 111 13.73 -2.25 1.04
C SER A 111 14.23 -1.02 0.31
N ASP A 112 14.89 -0.14 1.07
CA ASP A 112 15.61 1.02 0.53
C ASP A 112 14.67 1.92 -0.28
N ILE A 113 13.55 2.32 0.36
CA ILE A 113 12.50 3.13 -0.25
C ILE A 113 12.57 4.55 0.31
N LYS A 114 12.49 5.53 -0.58
CA LYS A 114 12.25 6.93 -0.22
C LYS A 114 11.03 7.44 -0.95
N ALA A 115 9.99 7.86 -0.21
CA ALA A 115 8.72 8.27 -0.78
C ALA A 115 8.24 9.61 -0.23
N THR A 116 7.61 10.42 -1.09
CA THR A 116 6.73 11.52 -0.70
C THR A 116 5.30 11.17 -1.10
N CYS A 117 4.36 11.31 -0.15
CA CYS A 117 2.94 11.04 -0.36
C CYS A 117 2.14 12.34 -0.31
N VAL A 118 1.11 12.43 -1.15
CA VAL A 118 0.20 13.60 -1.21
C VAL A 118 -1.14 13.35 -0.52
N SER A 119 -1.36 12.15 0.00
CA SER A 119 -2.60 11.73 0.64
C SER A 119 -2.36 11.26 2.07
N LYS A 120 -3.39 11.37 2.90
CA LYS A 120 -3.40 10.80 4.26
C LYS A 120 -3.75 9.31 4.32
N VAL A 121 -3.93 8.64 3.17
CA VAL A 121 -4.14 7.20 3.12
C VAL A 121 -2.82 6.49 3.41
N ALA A 122 -2.76 5.80 4.52
CA ALA A 122 -1.58 5.07 4.97
C ALA A 122 -1.18 3.96 3.99
N SER A 123 0.08 3.55 4.05
CA SER A 123 0.49 2.26 3.49
C SER A 123 -0.23 1.12 4.21
N SER A 124 -0.46 0.00 3.53
CA SER A 124 -1.19 -1.10 4.15
C SER A 124 -0.78 -2.49 3.67
N ILE A 125 -0.93 -3.47 4.59
CA ILE A 125 -0.71 -4.89 4.36
C ILE A 125 -1.95 -5.60 4.90
N VAL A 126 -2.92 -5.91 4.02
CA VAL A 126 -4.25 -6.31 4.44
C VAL A 126 -4.67 -7.61 3.77
N GLY A 127 -4.70 -8.67 4.57
CA GLY A 127 -5.35 -9.94 4.26
C GLY A 127 -6.86 -9.88 4.47
N VAL A 128 -7.48 -11.06 4.59
CA VAL A 128 -8.91 -11.22 4.87
C VAL A 128 -9.12 -12.43 5.80
N PRO A 129 -10.27 -12.56 6.46
CA PRO A 129 -10.56 -13.77 7.22
C PRO A 129 -10.36 -15.05 6.38
N GLY A 130 -9.51 -15.94 6.86
CA GLY A 130 -9.13 -17.17 6.13
C GLY A 130 -8.11 -16.98 5.01
N GLY A 131 -7.61 -15.76 4.80
CA GLY A 131 -6.55 -15.44 3.84
C GLY A 131 -5.49 -14.53 4.46
N ILE A 132 -4.42 -15.13 4.97
CA ILE A 132 -3.35 -14.47 5.72
C ILE A 132 -2.19 -14.11 4.80
N ILE A 133 -1.72 -12.85 4.87
CA ILE A 133 -0.47 -12.44 4.26
C ILE A 133 0.67 -12.91 5.18
N ASP A 134 1.68 -13.59 4.63
CA ASP A 134 2.73 -14.18 5.45
C ASP A 134 4.14 -13.77 4.99
N ASN A 135 5.03 -13.57 5.97
CA ASN A 135 6.44 -13.30 5.77
C ASN A 135 6.71 -12.07 4.88
N VAL A 136 6.49 -10.89 5.45
CA VAL A 136 6.74 -9.59 4.80
C VAL A 136 7.81 -8.82 5.58
N LEU A 137 8.85 -8.39 4.88
CA LEU A 137 9.89 -7.52 5.42
C LEU A 137 9.84 -6.15 4.74
N ILE A 138 9.67 -5.11 5.53
CA ILE A 138 9.78 -3.70 5.13
C ILE A 138 11.02 -3.13 5.81
N LYS A 139 12.04 -2.73 5.05
CA LYS A 139 13.35 -2.37 5.59
C LYS A 139 13.92 -1.10 4.97
N ASN A 140 14.55 -0.24 5.79
CA ASN A 140 15.19 1.00 5.34
C ASN A 140 14.22 1.86 4.51
N VAL A 141 13.08 2.20 5.06
CA VAL A 141 12.01 2.92 4.37
C VAL A 141 11.82 4.29 5.02
N GLU A 142 11.83 5.34 4.21
CA GLU A 142 11.52 6.70 4.62
C GLU A 142 10.32 7.22 3.83
N ILE A 143 9.23 7.57 4.53
CA ILE A 143 8.00 8.08 3.91
C ILE A 143 7.67 9.44 4.50
N THR A 144 7.57 10.45 3.64
CA THR A 144 7.05 11.77 4.00
C THR A 144 5.56 11.84 3.68
N LEU A 145 4.74 12.24 4.67
CA LEU A 145 3.28 12.21 4.62
C LEU A 145 2.71 13.59 4.98
N PRO A 146 1.58 13.99 4.40
CA PRO A 146 0.98 15.30 4.67
C PRO A 146 0.39 15.43 6.09
N GLY A 147 0.12 14.32 6.78
CA GLY A 147 -0.66 14.32 8.01
C GLY A 147 -2.16 14.55 7.75
N GLY A 148 -2.85 15.15 8.71
CA GLY A 148 -4.26 15.49 8.60
C GLY A 148 -5.23 14.40 9.04
N GLY A 149 -4.75 13.35 9.70
CA GLY A 149 -5.60 12.34 10.33
C GLY A 149 -6.26 12.88 11.60
N THR A 150 -7.53 12.52 11.78
CA THR A 150 -8.37 12.92 12.90
C THR A 150 -8.60 11.78 13.89
N ILE A 151 -9.15 12.09 15.06
CA ILE A 151 -9.52 11.06 16.04
C ILE A 151 -10.59 10.10 15.49
N ASN A 152 -11.45 10.57 14.59
CA ASN A 152 -12.42 9.71 13.92
C ASN A 152 -11.72 8.75 12.95
N ASP A 153 -10.68 9.21 12.26
CA ASP A 153 -9.87 8.33 11.40
C ASP A 153 -9.13 7.28 12.25
N ALA A 154 -8.57 7.67 13.40
CA ALA A 154 -7.86 6.75 14.30
C ALA A 154 -8.78 5.64 14.87
N ASN A 155 -10.05 5.95 15.08
CA ASN A 155 -11.06 5.03 15.63
C ASN A 155 -11.94 4.39 14.55
N ALA A 156 -11.60 4.53 13.26
CA ALA A 156 -12.39 4.01 12.18
C ALA A 156 -12.41 2.47 12.17
N SER A 157 -13.60 1.89 12.07
CA SER A 157 -13.76 0.46 11.79
C SER A 157 -13.55 0.19 10.31
N ILE A 158 -12.62 -0.68 9.98
CA ILE A 158 -12.28 -0.99 8.59
C ILE A 158 -13.04 -2.23 8.13
N PRO A 159 -13.87 -2.14 7.07
CA PRO A 159 -14.61 -3.30 6.55
C PRO A 159 -13.65 -4.32 5.90
N GLU A 160 -14.06 -5.59 5.86
CA GLU A 160 -13.24 -6.66 5.28
C GLU A 160 -13.09 -6.57 3.74
N MET A 161 -14.15 -6.23 3.04
CA MET A 161 -14.17 -6.06 1.59
C MET A 161 -13.50 -7.23 0.82
N ILE A 162 -13.85 -8.46 1.18
CA ILE A 162 -13.17 -9.70 0.76
C ILE A 162 -13.11 -9.84 -0.76
N ASP A 163 -14.18 -9.46 -1.45
CA ASP A 163 -14.41 -9.61 -2.89
C ASP A 163 -14.24 -8.31 -3.69
N ALA A 164 -13.94 -7.20 -3.01
CA ALA A 164 -13.81 -5.91 -3.67
C ALA A 164 -12.61 -5.84 -4.62
N TYR A 165 -12.72 -4.95 -5.62
CA TYR A 165 -11.58 -4.60 -6.47
C TYR A 165 -10.53 -3.88 -5.62
N PRO A 166 -9.26 -4.34 -5.62
CA PRO A 166 -8.24 -3.80 -4.75
C PRO A 166 -7.66 -2.49 -5.30
N GLU A 167 -7.70 -1.47 -4.46
CA GLU A 167 -6.98 -0.20 -4.64
C GLU A 167 -6.64 0.37 -3.25
N SER A 168 -5.60 1.17 -3.15
CA SER A 168 -5.11 1.65 -1.84
C SER A 168 -6.14 2.45 -1.04
N ASN A 169 -7.12 3.06 -1.70
CA ASN A 169 -8.20 3.81 -1.06
C ASN A 169 -9.52 3.01 -0.94
N MET A 170 -9.50 1.69 -1.17
CA MET A 170 -10.71 0.85 -1.12
C MET A 170 -11.42 0.90 0.24
N PHE A 171 -10.69 1.15 1.30
CA PHE A 171 -11.22 1.24 2.66
C PHE A 171 -11.70 2.64 3.06
N GLY A 172 -11.67 3.60 2.15
CA GLY A 172 -12.05 4.98 2.39
C GLY A 172 -10.89 5.98 2.31
N LYS A 173 -11.11 7.17 2.86
CA LYS A 173 -10.16 8.29 2.73
C LYS A 173 -9.01 8.25 3.73
N ALA A 174 -9.09 7.40 4.75
CA ALA A 174 -8.06 7.24 5.77
C ALA A 174 -8.15 5.84 6.38
N LEU A 175 -7.02 5.39 6.91
CA LEU A 175 -6.89 4.19 7.72
C LEU A 175 -6.60 4.59 9.18
N PRO A 176 -6.74 3.69 10.17
CA PRO A 176 -6.50 4.00 11.58
C PRO A 176 -5.04 4.39 11.92
N ALA A 177 -4.10 4.13 11.03
CA ALA A 177 -2.70 4.55 11.13
C ALA A 177 -2.38 5.64 10.10
N TYR A 178 -1.32 6.44 10.34
CA TYR A 178 -0.79 7.30 9.28
C TYR A 178 0.33 6.62 8.47
N GLY A 179 1.09 5.72 9.09
CA GLY A 179 2.20 4.99 8.47
C GLY A 179 1.77 3.67 7.84
N PHE A 180 1.57 2.63 8.66
CA PHE A 180 1.11 1.32 8.20
C PHE A 180 -0.11 0.79 8.96
N TYR A 181 -1.11 0.36 8.22
CA TYR A 181 -2.20 -0.48 8.72
C TYR A 181 -1.97 -1.92 8.27
N VAL A 182 -1.86 -2.84 9.24
CA VAL A 182 -1.59 -4.26 8.99
C VAL A 182 -2.73 -5.09 9.56
N ARG A 183 -3.32 -5.97 8.74
CA ARG A 183 -4.45 -6.79 9.16
C ARG A 183 -4.42 -8.17 8.51
N HIS A 184 -4.84 -9.20 9.27
CA HIS A 184 -4.82 -10.59 8.83
C HIS A 184 -3.47 -10.98 8.21
N ALA A 185 -2.42 -10.85 9.00
CA ALA A 185 -1.05 -11.08 8.55
C ALA A 185 -0.22 -11.82 9.61
N ASN A 186 0.76 -12.59 9.15
CA ASN A 186 1.74 -13.23 10.01
C ASN A 186 3.16 -12.80 9.62
N ASN A 187 4.06 -12.76 10.60
CA ASN A 187 5.49 -12.54 10.37
C ASN A 187 5.77 -11.27 9.54
N VAL A 188 5.18 -10.16 9.94
CA VAL A 188 5.41 -8.85 9.30
C VAL A 188 6.44 -8.08 10.10
N LYS A 189 7.58 -7.79 9.47
CA LYS A 189 8.70 -7.11 10.11
C LYS A 189 8.95 -5.74 9.48
N PHE A 190 9.12 -4.73 10.34
CA PHE A 190 9.53 -3.40 9.98
C PHE A 190 10.91 -3.11 10.60
N GLU A 191 11.93 -2.90 9.76
CA GLU A 191 13.29 -2.62 10.18
C GLU A 191 13.73 -1.24 9.67
N ASN A 192 14.08 -0.32 10.56
CA ASN A 192 14.54 1.01 10.19
C ASN A 192 13.56 1.74 9.26
N VAL A 193 12.30 1.85 9.69
CA VAL A 193 11.24 2.58 8.96
C VAL A 193 11.00 3.92 9.65
N LYS A 194 11.03 4.98 8.87
CA LYS A 194 10.88 6.36 9.34
C LYS A 194 9.73 7.06 8.62
N PHE A 195 8.93 7.76 9.38
CA PHE A 195 7.88 8.63 8.87
C PHE A 195 8.20 10.09 9.19
N ASN A 196 8.03 10.97 8.19
CA ASN A 196 8.14 12.41 8.35
C ASN A 196 6.77 13.02 8.06
N LEU A 197 6.13 13.60 9.08
CA LEU A 197 4.87 14.31 8.91
C LEU A 197 5.14 15.78 8.59
N THR A 198 4.51 16.32 7.55
CA THR A 198 4.57 17.76 7.22
C THR A 198 3.43 18.56 7.86
N GLY A 199 2.43 17.89 8.41
CA GLY A 199 1.32 18.44 9.17
C GLY A 199 0.98 17.55 10.36
N ALA A 200 0.18 18.05 11.30
CA ALA A 200 -0.26 17.27 12.46
C ALA A 200 -1.10 16.05 12.03
N ASP A 201 -0.92 14.94 12.75
CA ASP A 201 -1.74 13.74 12.62
C ASP A 201 -1.92 13.12 14.01
N VAL A 202 -3.15 12.74 14.36
CA VAL A 202 -3.45 12.15 15.67
C VAL A 202 -3.51 10.63 15.66
N ARG A 203 -3.38 10.02 14.49
CA ARG A 203 -3.31 8.56 14.36
C ARG A 203 -1.93 8.06 14.81
N PRO A 204 -1.82 6.80 15.27
CA PRO A 204 -0.52 6.16 15.47
C PRO A 204 0.18 5.90 14.13
N ASP A 205 1.49 5.70 14.20
CA ASP A 205 2.32 5.29 13.06
C ASP A 205 1.99 3.88 12.54
N TYR A 206 1.70 2.94 13.45
CA TYR A 206 1.30 1.58 13.10
C TYR A 206 0.01 1.17 13.81
N VAL A 207 -0.80 0.39 13.11
CA VAL A 207 -1.91 -0.38 13.69
C VAL A 207 -1.83 -1.81 13.21
N PHE A 208 -1.81 -2.75 14.17
CA PHE A 208 -1.86 -4.19 13.91
C PHE A 208 -3.21 -4.73 14.36
N ASP A 209 -3.94 -5.36 13.45
CA ASP A 209 -5.27 -5.89 13.65
C ASP A 209 -5.30 -7.36 13.18
N ASP A 210 -5.42 -8.31 14.10
CA ASP A 210 -5.27 -9.75 13.82
C ASP A 210 -3.92 -10.08 13.14
N VAL A 211 -2.82 -9.75 13.82
CA VAL A 211 -1.46 -9.99 13.35
C VAL A 211 -0.69 -10.84 14.33
N THR A 212 -0.05 -11.89 13.84
CA THR A 212 0.85 -12.75 14.61
C THR A 212 2.30 -12.55 14.15
N GLY A 213 3.25 -12.40 15.10
CA GLY A 213 4.67 -12.21 14.76
C GLY A 213 4.96 -10.87 14.10
N GLY A 214 4.21 -9.82 14.46
CA GLY A 214 4.51 -8.44 14.07
C GLY A 214 5.71 -7.93 14.86
N GLU A 215 6.70 -7.33 14.18
CA GLU A 215 7.94 -6.84 14.79
C GLU A 215 8.33 -5.48 14.20
N ILE A 216 8.69 -4.53 15.08
CA ILE A 216 9.19 -3.22 14.67
C ILE A 216 10.55 -3.01 15.37
N THR A 217 11.61 -2.82 14.57
CA THR A 217 12.97 -2.63 15.07
C THR A 217 13.67 -1.45 14.40
N GLY A 218 14.67 -0.88 15.05
CA GLY A 218 15.48 0.21 14.48
C GLY A 218 14.77 1.55 14.37
N ILE A 219 13.77 1.83 15.21
CA ILE A 219 13.11 3.15 15.27
C ILE A 219 14.10 4.13 15.92
N SER A 220 14.56 5.13 15.16
CA SER A 220 15.12 6.32 15.79
C SER A 220 13.95 7.16 16.30
N ALA A 221 13.79 7.27 17.62
CA ALA A 221 12.87 8.23 18.19
C ALA A 221 13.13 9.61 17.56
N ALA A 222 12.14 10.19 16.92
CA ALA A 222 12.22 11.60 16.54
C ALA A 222 12.37 12.39 17.83
N ALA A 223 13.43 13.18 17.97
CA ALA A 223 13.57 14.09 19.09
C ALA A 223 12.35 15.02 19.09
N PRO A 224 11.69 15.24 20.25
CA PRO A 224 10.62 16.21 20.33
C PRO A 224 11.20 17.60 20.03
N THR A 225 10.67 18.25 19.00
CA THR A 225 10.93 19.66 18.72
C THR A 225 10.05 20.55 19.59
#